data_87e69a117de4e5f7f7da46889f7de22e
#
_entry.id   87e69a117de4e5f7f7da46889f7de22e
#
_cell.length_a   1.000
_cell.length_b   1.000
_cell.length_c   1.000
_cell.angle_alpha   90.00
_cell.angle_beta   90.00
_cell.angle_gamma   90.00
#
_symmetry.space_group_name_H-M   'P 1'
#
loop_
_entity.id
_entity.type
_entity.pdbx_description
1 polymer ?
#
loop_
_entity_poly.entity_id
_entity_poly.type
_entity_poly.pdbx_seq_one_letter_code
_entity_poly.pdbx_strand_id
1 'polypeptide(L)'
;MHIRKTITILAALSAVAGCGTRKYCNTVKIDGDDGNTIIEKAADVVPTANQLAALDREFIAFIHFGPNTFTGKEWGSGFESSETFALETLDTDQWCKAIKDAGMKMVIFTAKHHDGYIMWQSRYTDHGIMSSKFRDGKGDVLKDLSESCRKYGLELGIYLSPADLYQIESPDGLYGNLSRPFLRTIPREVEGRPFSNKTKFKFNVDDYNEYYLNQLFELLTEYGPISEIWLDGAHPKTKGGQTYNYNAWRELIRTLAPKANIFGREDLRWCGNEGGHTRDSEWNVVPYMANPDTLTWYSDMMADPLGGREQLCEGKYLHYQPAETDVSVRDGWFWRDNTHQQTRTADNVFDMYERSVGGNAILLLNLPPDNQGRFPEKDLKTLEETGRRIRETYGIDLLEGAKCPKALLDNNIDTYIKVKDGEDFIVTLPEKRWINRIVLQEAIATVGERTERFAVDARIDGEWKEIATSTNIGHKRILRVNDIETDALRFRLLQSRAMVAISKISAHYSHWGPFYGNPFDIPELQDYDKNAWKTEGNSNVLVLGGQRRLGGIVYNPAAGKSESGIVSGVVSISDDGLSWTEVSSFEFGNLVNDPTPRYVHFHNPVGSRYLRIVSESLDPTLIGLF
;
A
#
# COMPACT_ATOMS: atom_id res chain seq x y z
N MET A 1 58.33 7.63 -23.51
CA MET A 1 57.71 8.89 -23.06
C MET A 1 56.17 8.71 -23.14
N HIS A 2 55.58 8.15 -22.07
CA HIS A 2 54.15 7.84 -22.01
C HIS A 2 53.48 8.88 -21.15
N ILE A 3 52.65 9.70 -21.78
CA ILE A 3 51.86 10.72 -21.12
C ILE A 3 50.63 10.02 -20.53
N ARG A 4 50.54 9.93 -19.20
CA ARG A 4 49.32 9.54 -18.47
C ARG A 4 48.34 10.72 -18.52
N LYS A 5 47.21 10.54 -19.18
CA LYS A 5 46.08 11.45 -19.08
C LYS A 5 45.32 11.16 -17.77
N THR A 6 45.47 12.02 -16.81
CA THR A 6 44.66 12.04 -15.61
C THR A 6 43.30 12.65 -15.99
N ILE A 7 42.22 11.88 -15.95
CA ILE A 7 40.86 12.36 -16.11
C ILE A 7 40.40 12.81 -14.72
N THR A 8 40.36 14.12 -14.53
CA THR A 8 39.73 14.74 -13.35
C THR A 8 38.23 14.76 -13.61
N ILE A 9 37.48 13.90 -12.91
CA ILE A 9 36.03 13.97 -12.88
C ILE A 9 35.67 15.17 -11.99
N LEU A 10 35.31 16.26 -12.59
CA LEU A 10 34.61 17.36 -11.90
C LEU A 10 33.22 16.83 -11.52
N ALA A 11 33.02 16.57 -10.24
CA ALA A 11 31.70 16.43 -9.67
C ALA A 11 31.02 17.81 -9.83
N ALA A 12 30.05 17.87 -10.71
CA ALA A 12 29.17 19.02 -10.79
C ALA A 12 28.32 19.04 -9.52
N LEU A 13 28.75 19.82 -8.51
CA LEU A 13 27.83 20.38 -7.54
C LEU A 13 26.82 21.20 -8.34
N SER A 14 25.64 20.66 -8.56
CA SER A 14 24.48 21.45 -8.95
C SER A 14 24.18 22.39 -7.78
N ALA A 15 24.68 23.59 -7.94
CA ALA A 15 24.37 24.71 -7.10
C ALA A 15 22.86 24.76 -6.85
N VAL A 16 22.49 24.96 -5.62
CA VAL A 16 21.22 25.58 -5.23
C VAL A 16 21.26 27.01 -5.81
N ALA A 17 20.96 27.09 -7.10
CA ALA A 17 20.71 28.35 -7.78
C ALA A 17 19.26 28.71 -7.50
N GLY A 18 19.06 29.91 -6.99
CA GLY A 18 17.82 30.48 -6.54
C GLY A 18 16.60 30.11 -7.37
N CYS A 19 15.51 29.94 -6.68
CA CYS A 19 14.15 29.77 -7.19
C CYS A 19 13.79 30.99 -8.07
N GLY A 20 14.23 30.98 -9.32
CA GLY A 20 13.78 31.80 -10.40
C GLY A 20 12.76 31.03 -11.19
N THR A 21 11.50 31.21 -10.85
CA THR A 21 10.27 31.03 -11.63
C THR A 21 10.29 29.94 -12.71
N ARG A 22 10.44 28.66 -12.34
CA ARG A 22 9.81 27.59 -13.10
C ARG A 22 8.32 27.61 -12.74
N LYS A 23 7.48 27.85 -13.73
CA LYS A 23 6.02 27.88 -13.56
C LYS A 23 5.50 26.54 -12.99
N TYR A 24 6.11 25.42 -13.37
CA TYR A 24 5.77 24.06 -12.93
C TYR A 24 6.91 23.47 -12.12
N CYS A 25 6.62 23.00 -10.92
CA CYS A 25 7.61 22.42 -10.01
C CYS A 25 6.95 21.38 -9.11
N ASN A 26 7.76 20.49 -8.53
CA ASN A 26 7.27 19.44 -7.63
C ASN A 26 6.95 19.97 -6.23
N THR A 27 7.70 20.98 -5.78
CA THR A 27 7.54 21.62 -4.48
C THR A 27 7.55 23.14 -4.66
N VAL A 28 6.62 23.85 -4.03
CA VAL A 28 6.57 25.32 -4.06
C VAL A 28 6.37 25.89 -2.66
N LYS A 29 7.07 26.98 -2.34
CA LYS A 29 6.87 27.72 -1.10
C LYS A 29 5.65 28.63 -1.24
N ILE A 30 4.79 28.64 -0.19
CA ILE A 30 3.57 29.45 -0.10
C ILE A 30 3.52 30.32 1.17
N ASP A 31 4.57 30.26 2.01
CA ASP A 31 4.65 30.99 3.28
C ASP A 31 4.53 32.50 3.03
N GLY A 32 3.46 33.12 3.51
CA GLY A 32 3.14 34.53 3.35
C GLY A 32 2.26 34.87 2.13
N ASP A 33 1.85 33.89 1.32
CA ASP A 33 0.90 34.12 0.21
C ASP A 33 -0.56 34.22 0.71
N ASP A 34 -1.39 34.93 -0.06
CA ASP A 34 -2.84 34.90 0.15
C ASP A 34 -3.48 33.63 -0.43
N GLY A 35 -4.72 33.34 -0.02
CA GLY A 35 -5.41 32.10 -0.41
C GLY A 35 -5.56 31.90 -1.92
N ASN A 36 -5.80 32.96 -2.70
CA ASN A 36 -5.92 32.85 -4.17
C ASN A 36 -4.57 32.49 -4.79
N THR A 37 -3.51 33.16 -4.38
CA THR A 37 -2.13 32.87 -4.81
C THR A 37 -1.72 31.43 -4.46
N ILE A 38 -2.13 30.92 -3.29
CA ILE A 38 -1.87 29.53 -2.90
C ILE A 38 -2.56 28.56 -3.86
N ILE A 39 -3.82 28.78 -4.21
CA ILE A 39 -4.55 27.92 -5.13
C ILE A 39 -3.98 27.97 -6.56
N GLU A 40 -3.57 29.15 -7.03
CA GLU A 40 -2.86 29.29 -8.31
C GLU A 40 -1.55 28.50 -8.32
N LYS A 41 -0.77 28.58 -7.24
CA LYS A 41 0.47 27.81 -7.10
C LYS A 41 0.18 26.29 -7.03
N ALA A 42 -0.85 25.87 -6.31
CA ALA A 42 -1.26 24.46 -6.23
C ALA A 42 -1.57 23.87 -7.62
N ALA A 43 -2.18 24.67 -8.50
CA ALA A 43 -2.49 24.26 -9.87
C ALA A 43 -1.24 24.05 -10.75
N ASP A 44 -0.08 24.56 -10.35
CA ASP A 44 1.19 24.46 -11.08
C ASP A 44 2.19 23.47 -10.43
N VAL A 45 1.77 22.75 -9.37
CA VAL A 45 2.55 21.67 -8.76
C VAL A 45 2.36 20.38 -9.56
N VAL A 46 3.48 19.78 -9.99
CA VAL A 46 3.49 18.62 -10.90
C VAL A 46 4.34 17.46 -10.33
N PRO A 47 4.06 16.21 -10.71
CA PRO A 47 4.86 15.07 -10.31
C PRO A 47 6.29 15.14 -10.88
N THR A 48 7.23 14.50 -10.19
CA THR A 48 8.52 14.10 -10.77
C THR A 48 8.32 12.95 -11.75
N ALA A 49 9.33 12.67 -12.58
CA ALA A 49 9.30 11.51 -13.48
C ALA A 49 9.17 10.17 -12.71
N ASN A 50 9.78 10.08 -11.51
CA ASN A 50 9.66 8.89 -10.67
C ASN A 50 8.23 8.72 -10.12
N GLN A 51 7.61 9.80 -9.64
CA GLN A 51 6.23 9.80 -9.14
C GLN A 51 5.22 9.48 -10.26
N LEU A 52 5.45 10.00 -11.46
CA LEU A 52 4.61 9.66 -12.62
C LEU A 52 4.74 8.17 -12.97
N ALA A 53 5.97 7.64 -13.00
CA ALA A 53 6.20 6.22 -13.23
C ALA A 53 5.54 5.34 -12.15
N ALA A 54 5.48 5.80 -10.89
CA ALA A 54 4.75 5.10 -9.84
C ALA A 54 3.24 5.06 -10.10
N LEU A 55 2.63 6.22 -10.44
CA LEU A 55 1.21 6.30 -10.79
C LEU A 55 0.86 5.42 -12.00
N ASP A 56 1.73 5.34 -13.01
CA ASP A 56 1.54 4.50 -14.21
C ASP A 56 1.55 2.99 -13.90
N ARG A 57 2.07 2.57 -12.74
CA ARG A 57 1.98 1.17 -12.29
C ARG A 57 0.56 0.79 -11.91
N GLU A 58 -0.21 1.72 -11.34
CA GLU A 58 -1.62 1.59 -10.94
C GLU A 58 -1.89 0.48 -9.93
N PHE A 59 -1.57 -0.78 -10.27
CA PHE A 59 -1.84 -1.98 -9.47
C PHE A 59 -0.55 -2.76 -9.26
N ILE A 60 -0.15 -2.92 -8.01
CA ILE A 60 1.10 -3.56 -7.59
C ILE A 60 0.86 -4.55 -6.46
N ALA A 61 1.77 -5.50 -6.30
CA ALA A 61 1.69 -6.54 -5.28
C ALA A 61 2.58 -6.21 -4.08
N PHE A 62 2.08 -6.47 -2.88
CA PHE A 62 2.86 -6.59 -1.67
C PHE A 62 3.02 -8.06 -1.31
N ILE A 63 4.15 -8.47 -0.75
CA ILE A 63 4.37 -9.83 -0.24
C ILE A 63 4.94 -9.76 1.16
N HIS A 64 4.11 -10.08 2.16
CA HIS A 64 4.53 -10.29 3.53
C HIS A 64 4.87 -11.78 3.72
N PHE A 65 6.15 -12.07 3.95
CA PHE A 65 6.65 -13.42 4.15
C PHE A 65 7.88 -13.41 5.06
N GLY A 66 7.86 -14.24 6.09
CA GLY A 66 8.91 -14.30 7.10
C GLY A 66 8.55 -15.21 8.27
N PRO A 67 9.21 -15.10 9.44
CA PRO A 67 8.88 -15.90 10.62
C PRO A 67 7.41 -15.82 11.02
N ASN A 68 6.76 -14.68 10.78
CA ASN A 68 5.37 -14.44 11.14
C ASN A 68 4.39 -15.35 10.37
N THR A 69 4.76 -15.81 9.18
CA THR A 69 4.03 -16.85 8.45
C THR A 69 3.94 -18.16 9.24
N PHE A 70 4.94 -18.46 10.07
CA PHE A 70 5.04 -19.70 10.84
C PHE A 70 4.55 -19.53 12.29
N THR A 71 4.54 -18.33 12.83
CA THR A 71 4.06 -18.03 14.19
C THR A 71 2.59 -17.61 14.23
N GLY A 72 2.03 -17.20 13.08
CA GLY A 72 0.69 -16.64 12.99
C GLY A 72 0.55 -15.25 13.63
N LYS A 73 1.66 -14.53 13.83
CA LYS A 73 1.70 -13.17 14.39
C LYS A 73 1.85 -12.12 13.32
N GLU A 74 1.42 -10.88 13.63
CA GLU A 74 1.58 -9.75 12.70
C GLU A 74 2.95 -9.07 12.86
N TRP A 75 3.46 -8.92 14.09
CA TRP A 75 4.71 -8.19 14.34
C TRP A 75 5.90 -9.08 14.70
N GLY A 76 5.67 -10.17 15.43
CA GLY A 76 6.73 -10.91 16.08
C GLY A 76 7.25 -10.19 17.34
N SER A 77 8.34 -10.68 17.90
CA SER A 77 8.95 -10.16 19.14
C SER A 77 10.40 -9.72 18.99
N GLY A 78 11.07 -10.11 17.90
CA GLY A 78 12.51 -9.99 17.72
C GLY A 78 13.33 -11.09 18.43
N PHE A 79 12.67 -12.02 19.13
CA PHE A 79 13.30 -13.18 19.77
C PHE A 79 12.97 -14.51 19.08
N GLU A 80 12.35 -14.45 17.92
CA GLU A 80 12.05 -15.65 17.14
C GLU A 80 13.35 -16.40 16.85
N SER A 81 13.36 -17.70 17.21
CA SER A 81 14.46 -18.57 16.80
C SER A 81 14.49 -18.65 15.26
N SER A 82 15.68 -18.68 14.69
CA SER A 82 15.83 -18.92 13.24
C SER A 82 15.25 -20.26 12.78
N GLU A 83 15.08 -21.22 13.69
CA GLU A 83 14.37 -22.49 13.43
C GLU A 83 12.86 -22.30 13.26
N THR A 84 12.29 -21.19 13.74
CA THR A 84 10.87 -20.85 13.53
C THR A 84 10.57 -20.65 12.04
N PHE A 85 11.50 -20.14 11.28
CA PHE A 85 11.40 -20.07 9.83
C PHE A 85 11.68 -21.44 9.21
N ALA A 86 10.68 -22.33 9.31
CA ALA A 86 10.76 -23.74 8.92
C ALA A 86 10.38 -23.97 7.45
N LEU A 87 10.83 -23.10 6.55
CA LEU A 87 10.59 -23.21 5.11
C LEU A 87 11.32 -24.41 4.52
N GLU A 88 10.60 -25.26 3.79
CA GLU A 88 11.17 -26.42 3.08
C GLU A 88 11.20 -26.20 1.56
N THR A 89 10.16 -25.55 1.02
CA THR A 89 9.98 -25.30 -0.41
C THR A 89 9.75 -23.80 -0.65
N LEU A 90 10.05 -23.33 -1.86
CA LEU A 90 9.81 -21.96 -2.28
C LEU A 90 9.53 -21.91 -3.78
N ASP A 91 8.47 -21.22 -4.18
CA ASP A 91 8.09 -21.07 -5.59
C ASP A 91 7.75 -19.61 -5.94
N THR A 92 8.80 -18.79 -6.04
CA THR A 92 8.67 -17.37 -6.43
C THR A 92 8.23 -17.19 -7.87
N ASP A 93 8.39 -18.22 -8.72
CA ASP A 93 7.86 -18.21 -10.08
C ASP A 93 6.32 -18.26 -10.09
N GLN A 94 5.72 -19.07 -9.18
CA GLN A 94 4.26 -19.08 -9.01
C GLN A 94 3.75 -17.72 -8.56
N TRP A 95 4.44 -17.05 -7.63
CA TRP A 95 4.08 -15.71 -7.18
C TRP A 95 4.08 -14.73 -8.35
N CYS A 96 5.21 -14.62 -9.03
CA CYS A 96 5.38 -13.66 -10.13
C CYS A 96 4.44 -13.94 -11.32
N LYS A 97 4.19 -15.23 -11.62
CA LYS A 97 3.22 -15.60 -12.66
C LYS A 97 1.82 -15.12 -12.31
N ALA A 98 1.34 -15.41 -11.12
CA ALA A 98 0.00 -15.02 -10.67
C ALA A 98 -0.17 -13.48 -10.65
N ILE A 99 0.83 -12.76 -10.14
CA ILE A 99 0.88 -11.30 -10.10
C ILE A 99 0.81 -10.72 -11.52
N LYS A 100 1.62 -11.26 -12.44
CA LYS A 100 1.64 -10.82 -13.84
C LYS A 100 0.33 -11.08 -14.54
N ASP A 101 -0.26 -12.27 -14.35
CA ASP A 101 -1.53 -12.66 -14.97
C ASP A 101 -2.70 -11.79 -14.47
N ALA A 102 -2.64 -11.31 -13.24
CA ALA A 102 -3.59 -10.34 -12.69
C ALA A 102 -3.44 -8.92 -13.26
N GLY A 103 -2.36 -8.63 -14.00
CA GLY A 103 -2.09 -7.32 -14.59
C GLY A 103 -1.29 -6.39 -13.71
N MET A 104 -0.78 -6.85 -12.58
CA MET A 104 0.12 -6.09 -11.71
C MET A 104 1.48 -5.88 -12.39
N LYS A 105 2.19 -4.80 -12.01
CA LYS A 105 3.43 -4.38 -12.70
C LYS A 105 4.68 -4.47 -11.82
N MET A 106 4.51 -4.51 -10.51
CA MET A 106 5.60 -4.52 -9.54
C MET A 106 5.28 -5.42 -8.36
N VAL A 107 6.33 -5.93 -7.71
CA VAL A 107 6.26 -6.63 -6.42
C VAL A 107 7.06 -5.85 -5.40
N ILE A 108 6.47 -5.53 -4.26
CA ILE A 108 7.18 -5.04 -3.07
C ILE A 108 7.28 -6.21 -2.08
N PHE A 109 8.49 -6.54 -1.64
CA PHE A 109 8.75 -7.68 -0.76
C PHE A 109 9.24 -7.23 0.61
N THR A 110 8.69 -7.81 1.68
CA THR A 110 9.17 -7.57 3.05
C THR A 110 10.54 -8.24 3.26
N ALA A 111 11.60 -7.58 2.82
CA ALA A 111 12.96 -8.10 3.01
C ALA A 111 13.34 -8.17 4.50
N LYS A 112 12.87 -7.23 5.31
CA LYS A 112 12.92 -7.25 6.77
C LYS A 112 11.64 -6.61 7.33
N HIS A 113 10.87 -7.36 8.13
CA HIS A 113 9.73 -6.85 8.87
C HIS A 113 10.14 -6.36 10.26
N HIS A 114 9.19 -5.98 11.13
CA HIS A 114 9.43 -5.42 12.46
C HIS A 114 10.15 -6.37 13.43
N ASP A 115 10.06 -7.69 13.23
CA ASP A 115 10.81 -8.68 14.00
C ASP A 115 12.33 -8.59 13.79
N GLY A 116 12.78 -7.88 12.76
CA GLY A 116 14.18 -7.71 12.41
C GLY A 116 14.79 -8.87 11.63
N TYR A 117 14.00 -9.95 11.37
CA TYR A 117 14.48 -11.10 10.62
C TYR A 117 14.64 -10.77 9.14
N ILE A 118 15.82 -11.04 8.58
CA ILE A 118 16.13 -10.70 7.19
C ILE A 118 15.98 -11.90 6.25
N MET A 119 15.47 -11.65 5.06
CA MET A 119 15.14 -12.66 4.06
C MET A 119 16.19 -12.80 2.94
N TRP A 120 17.38 -12.26 3.14
CA TRP A 120 18.53 -12.31 2.19
C TRP A 120 19.83 -12.65 2.90
N GLN A 121 20.89 -12.94 2.14
CA GLN A 121 22.22 -13.28 2.67
C GLN A 121 23.02 -12.03 3.04
N SER A 122 22.71 -11.40 4.18
CA SER A 122 23.44 -10.20 4.63
C SER A 122 24.84 -10.50 5.17
N ARG A 123 25.65 -9.45 5.20
CA ARG A 123 26.98 -9.42 5.84
C ARG A 123 26.95 -8.89 7.28
N TYR A 124 25.81 -8.37 7.72
CA TYR A 124 25.76 -7.45 8.86
C TYR A 124 24.94 -7.96 10.05
N THR A 125 24.27 -9.09 9.92
CA THR A 125 23.53 -9.75 10.99
C THR A 125 23.39 -11.24 10.68
N ASP A 126 23.31 -12.05 11.74
CA ASP A 126 23.00 -13.47 11.66
C ASP A 126 21.51 -13.73 12.00
N HIS A 127 20.74 -12.68 12.39
CA HIS A 127 19.29 -12.80 12.61
C HIS A 127 18.55 -12.77 11.27
N GLY A 128 18.46 -13.94 10.63
CA GLY A 128 17.87 -14.05 9.31
C GLY A 128 17.94 -15.45 8.71
N ILE A 129 17.57 -15.54 7.44
CA ILE A 129 17.46 -16.78 6.69
C ILE A 129 18.74 -17.63 6.67
N MET A 130 19.93 -17.00 6.78
CA MET A 130 21.21 -17.68 6.82
C MET A 130 21.39 -18.55 8.07
N SER A 131 20.64 -18.28 9.14
CA SER A 131 20.64 -19.08 10.39
C SER A 131 19.49 -20.09 10.45
N SER A 132 18.65 -20.15 9.42
CA SER A 132 17.58 -21.15 9.28
C SER A 132 18.11 -22.46 8.66
N LYS A 133 17.25 -23.50 8.71
CA LYS A 133 17.53 -24.78 8.02
C LYS A 133 17.25 -24.73 6.51
N PHE A 134 16.64 -23.66 6.02
CA PHE A 134 16.29 -23.54 4.60
C PHE A 134 17.55 -23.55 3.72
N ARG A 135 17.63 -24.59 2.88
CA ARG A 135 18.78 -24.85 2.00
C ARG A 135 20.13 -24.85 2.75
N ASP A 136 20.17 -25.43 3.94
CA ASP A 136 21.37 -25.49 4.82
C ASP A 136 21.95 -24.10 5.14
N GLY A 137 21.07 -23.10 5.41
CA GLY A 137 21.45 -21.72 5.67
C GLY A 137 21.92 -20.93 4.44
N LYS A 138 21.81 -21.51 3.23
CA LYS A 138 22.21 -20.86 1.97
C LYS A 138 21.01 -20.32 1.19
N GLY A 139 19.81 -20.39 1.75
CA GLY A 139 18.60 -19.85 1.16
C GLY A 139 18.65 -18.33 1.05
N ASP A 140 18.01 -17.78 0.03
CA ASP A 140 17.90 -16.35 -0.21
C ASP A 140 16.60 -16.10 -0.98
N VAL A 141 15.53 -15.77 -0.24
CA VAL A 141 14.19 -15.59 -0.83
C VAL A 141 14.19 -14.37 -1.75
N LEU A 142 14.87 -13.30 -1.35
CA LEU A 142 14.90 -12.07 -2.15
C LEU A 142 15.64 -12.29 -3.48
N LYS A 143 16.70 -13.11 -3.48
CA LYS A 143 17.42 -13.45 -4.71
C LYS A 143 16.54 -14.25 -5.66
N ASP A 144 15.87 -15.31 -5.16
CA ASP A 144 14.96 -16.12 -5.97
C ASP A 144 13.82 -15.23 -6.54
N LEU A 145 13.25 -14.35 -5.72
CA LEU A 145 12.20 -13.42 -6.15
C LEU A 145 12.72 -12.42 -7.21
N SER A 146 13.91 -11.86 -7.00
CA SER A 146 14.54 -10.95 -7.98
C SER A 146 14.74 -11.61 -9.35
N GLU A 147 15.11 -12.89 -9.36
CA GLU A 147 15.26 -13.69 -10.59
C GLU A 147 13.90 -13.95 -11.26
N SER A 148 12.88 -14.28 -10.47
CA SER A 148 11.50 -14.47 -10.96
C SER A 148 10.90 -13.16 -11.48
N CYS A 149 11.09 -12.02 -10.81
CA CYS A 149 10.64 -10.72 -11.30
C CYS A 149 11.23 -10.41 -12.68
N ARG A 150 12.53 -10.62 -12.86
CA ARG A 150 13.18 -10.45 -14.19
C ARG A 150 12.59 -11.37 -15.25
N LYS A 151 12.34 -12.64 -14.89
CA LYS A 151 11.77 -13.65 -15.80
C LYS A 151 10.38 -13.26 -16.29
N TYR A 152 9.54 -12.74 -15.40
CA TYR A 152 8.16 -12.38 -15.71
C TYR A 152 7.98 -10.91 -16.14
N GLY A 153 9.06 -10.11 -16.17
CA GLY A 153 9.01 -8.70 -16.54
C GLY A 153 8.23 -7.85 -15.53
N LEU A 154 8.41 -8.15 -14.25
CA LEU A 154 7.90 -7.38 -13.13
C LEU A 154 9.01 -6.50 -12.54
N GLU A 155 8.66 -5.31 -12.08
CA GLU A 155 9.55 -4.50 -11.28
C GLU A 155 9.63 -5.04 -9.85
N LEU A 156 10.74 -4.73 -9.15
CA LEU A 156 10.96 -5.13 -7.76
C LEU A 156 11.08 -3.89 -6.87
N GLY A 157 10.28 -3.84 -5.82
CA GLY A 157 10.39 -2.94 -4.69
C GLY A 157 10.78 -3.70 -3.42
N ILE A 158 11.29 -2.99 -2.44
CA ILE A 158 11.73 -3.56 -1.16
C ILE A 158 11.09 -2.80 -0.02
N TYR A 159 10.36 -3.52 0.83
CA TYR A 159 10.01 -3.06 2.15
C TYR A 159 11.15 -3.40 3.12
N LEU A 160 11.67 -2.38 3.79
CA LEU A 160 12.69 -2.52 4.82
C LEU A 160 12.23 -1.75 6.06
N SER A 161 11.74 -2.48 7.08
CA SER A 161 11.25 -1.84 8.30
C SER A 161 12.34 -1.02 8.99
N PRO A 162 12.11 0.28 9.26
CA PRO A 162 12.95 1.05 10.16
C PRO A 162 12.86 0.54 11.61
N ALA A 163 11.67 0.10 12.04
CA ALA A 163 11.48 -0.57 13.31
C ALA A 163 12.10 -1.98 13.26
N ASP A 164 12.89 -2.33 14.27
CA ASP A 164 13.61 -3.61 14.33
C ASP A 164 13.64 -4.10 15.77
N LEU A 165 12.70 -5.01 16.10
CA LEU A 165 12.52 -5.51 17.46
C LEU A 165 13.73 -6.34 17.91
N TYR A 166 14.40 -7.07 17.02
CA TYR A 166 15.63 -7.77 17.38
C TYR A 166 16.71 -6.79 17.87
N GLN A 167 16.93 -5.70 17.14
CA GLN A 167 17.90 -4.68 17.53
C GLN A 167 17.53 -3.95 18.83
N ILE A 168 16.22 -3.88 19.14
CA ILE A 168 15.70 -3.20 20.33
C ILE A 168 15.75 -4.10 21.56
N GLU A 169 15.26 -5.34 21.44
CA GLU A 169 14.96 -6.22 22.57
C GLU A 169 16.10 -7.19 22.88
N SER A 170 16.85 -7.65 21.85
CA SER A 170 17.93 -8.62 22.04
C SER A 170 19.10 -8.01 22.80
N PRO A 171 19.75 -8.76 23.72
CA PRO A 171 21.01 -8.36 24.32
C PRO A 171 22.12 -8.07 23.31
N ASP A 172 22.07 -8.70 22.14
CA ASP A 172 23.02 -8.50 21.03
C ASP A 172 22.58 -7.37 20.08
N GLY A 173 21.43 -6.73 20.37
CA GLY A 173 20.88 -5.63 19.59
C GLY A 173 21.64 -4.32 19.75
N LEU A 174 21.52 -3.46 18.75
CA LEU A 174 22.20 -2.15 18.69
C LEU A 174 21.38 -1.03 19.37
N TYR A 175 20.06 -1.20 19.40
CA TYR A 175 19.15 -0.21 20.01
C TYR A 175 19.27 -0.21 21.53
N GLY A 176 19.30 0.97 22.13
CA GLY A 176 19.53 1.11 23.56
C GLY A 176 21.02 1.11 23.94
N ASN A 177 21.91 0.69 23.07
CA ASN A 177 23.34 0.96 23.22
C ASN A 177 23.63 2.45 23.05
N LEU A 178 22.73 3.20 22.39
CA LEU A 178 22.77 4.63 22.18
C LEU A 178 24.18 5.12 21.83
N SER A 179 24.82 4.44 20.88
CA SER A 179 26.16 4.80 20.45
C SER A 179 26.17 6.23 19.90
N ARG A 180 27.25 6.95 20.18
CA ARG A 180 27.36 8.32 19.67
C ARG A 180 27.61 8.29 18.17
N PRO A 181 27.00 9.20 17.40
CA PRO A 181 27.32 9.37 16.00
C PRO A 181 28.80 9.70 15.79
N PHE A 182 29.43 9.05 14.82
CA PHE A 182 30.75 9.40 14.32
C PHE A 182 30.85 9.12 12.84
N LEU A 183 31.92 9.58 12.19
CA LEU A 183 32.11 9.45 10.75
C LEU A 183 32.39 7.98 10.40
N ARG A 184 31.45 7.35 9.70
CA ARG A 184 31.50 5.95 9.25
C ARG A 184 31.58 5.87 7.74
N THR A 185 32.22 4.80 7.24
CA THR A 185 32.27 4.50 5.79
C THR A 185 31.27 3.41 5.47
N ILE A 186 30.38 3.67 4.52
CA ILE A 186 29.36 2.73 4.02
C ILE A 186 29.73 2.36 2.57
N PRO A 187 29.70 1.07 2.19
CA PRO A 187 29.48 -0.07 3.08
C PRO A 187 30.70 -0.33 3.96
N ARG A 188 30.45 -0.89 5.16
CA ARG A 188 31.50 -1.44 6.01
C ARG A 188 32.06 -2.71 5.35
N GLU A 189 33.36 -2.80 5.24
CA GLU A 189 34.00 -3.97 4.64
C GLU A 189 33.91 -5.19 5.55
N VAL A 190 33.60 -6.34 4.96
CA VAL A 190 33.58 -7.64 5.64
C VAL A 190 34.54 -8.55 4.92
N GLU A 191 35.48 -9.15 5.68
CA GLU A 191 36.51 -10.04 5.16
C GLU A 191 35.88 -11.23 4.41
N GLY A 192 36.40 -11.53 3.24
CA GLY A 192 35.94 -12.65 2.39
C GLY A 192 34.63 -12.38 1.64
N ARG A 193 33.95 -11.23 1.88
CA ARG A 193 32.66 -10.90 1.24
C ARG A 193 32.68 -9.51 0.58
N PRO A 194 33.58 -9.21 -0.38
CA PRO A 194 33.66 -7.89 -1.00
C PRO A 194 32.43 -7.60 -1.88
N PHE A 195 32.06 -6.32 -1.96
CA PHE A 195 31.06 -5.84 -2.91
C PHE A 195 31.66 -5.66 -4.31
N SER A 196 30.85 -5.95 -5.34
CA SER A 196 31.18 -5.62 -6.73
C SER A 196 31.10 -4.11 -6.95
N ASN A 197 30.08 -3.46 -6.38
CA ASN A 197 29.96 -2.00 -6.38
C ASN A 197 31.03 -1.37 -5.50
N LYS A 198 31.76 -0.38 -6.04
CA LYS A 198 32.90 0.26 -5.35
C LYS A 198 32.57 1.65 -4.80
N THR A 199 31.33 2.08 -4.88
CA THR A 199 30.87 3.35 -4.30
C THR A 199 31.05 3.32 -2.78
N LYS A 200 31.56 4.40 -2.23
CA LYS A 200 31.75 4.58 -0.79
C LYS A 200 31.09 5.88 -0.35
N PHE A 201 30.41 5.80 0.76
CA PHE A 201 29.78 6.97 1.43
C PHE A 201 30.45 7.22 2.76
N LYS A 202 30.37 8.46 3.24
CA LYS A 202 30.81 8.83 4.58
C LYS A 202 29.67 9.56 5.28
N PHE A 203 29.11 8.94 6.32
CA PHE A 203 28.02 9.49 7.12
C PHE A 203 28.42 9.62 8.59
N ASN A 204 27.98 10.68 9.22
CA ASN A 204 28.08 10.83 10.69
C ASN A 204 26.83 10.20 11.31
N VAL A 205 26.94 8.93 11.73
CA VAL A 205 25.79 8.11 12.17
C VAL A 205 26.16 7.22 13.34
N ASP A 206 25.14 6.81 14.12
CA ASP A 206 25.25 5.81 15.18
C ASP A 206 25.28 4.37 14.64
N ASP A 207 25.37 3.37 15.53
CA ASP A 207 25.49 1.96 15.18
C ASP A 207 24.28 1.45 14.41
N TYR A 208 23.06 1.85 14.81
CA TYR A 208 21.85 1.40 14.14
C TYR A 208 21.73 1.98 12.71
N ASN A 209 21.99 3.27 12.57
CA ASN A 209 21.94 3.90 11.25
C ASN A 209 23.07 3.40 10.34
N GLU A 210 24.25 3.05 10.87
CA GLU A 210 25.28 2.34 10.10
C GLU A 210 24.76 0.98 9.61
N TYR A 211 24.16 0.19 10.50
CA TYR A 211 23.58 -1.11 10.17
C TYR A 211 22.52 -0.99 9.06
N TYR A 212 21.59 -0.06 9.21
CA TYR A 212 20.52 0.15 8.23
C TYR A 212 21.05 0.63 6.87
N LEU A 213 22.03 1.54 6.86
CA LEU A 213 22.69 2.00 5.64
C LEU A 213 23.45 0.87 4.92
N ASN A 214 24.08 -0.03 5.67
CA ASN A 214 24.75 -1.20 5.11
C ASN A 214 23.74 -2.18 4.48
N GLN A 215 22.60 -2.39 5.11
CA GLN A 215 21.49 -3.19 4.54
C GLN A 215 20.97 -2.56 3.25
N LEU A 216 20.69 -1.26 3.24
CA LEU A 216 20.27 -0.54 2.03
C LEU A 216 21.32 -0.68 0.91
N PHE A 217 22.61 -0.59 1.23
CA PHE A 217 23.66 -0.75 0.24
C PHE A 217 23.66 -2.15 -0.38
N GLU A 218 23.53 -3.22 0.43
CA GLU A 218 23.40 -4.60 -0.07
C GLU A 218 22.23 -4.75 -1.03
N LEU A 219 21.05 -4.31 -0.57
CA LEU A 219 19.79 -4.47 -1.30
C LEU A 219 19.81 -3.73 -2.65
N LEU A 220 20.32 -2.51 -2.66
CA LEU A 220 20.35 -1.66 -3.86
C LEU A 220 21.44 -2.05 -4.86
N THR A 221 22.51 -2.73 -4.43
CA THR A 221 23.64 -3.06 -5.30
C THR A 221 23.72 -4.52 -5.74
N GLU A 222 23.06 -5.44 -5.03
CA GLU A 222 23.17 -6.87 -5.31
C GLU A 222 21.84 -7.54 -5.76
N TYR A 223 20.67 -6.92 -5.49
CA TYR A 223 19.36 -7.49 -5.78
C TYR A 223 18.57 -6.73 -6.85
N GLY A 224 19.05 -5.57 -7.27
CA GLY A 224 18.38 -4.65 -8.16
C GLY A 224 18.31 -5.05 -9.64
N PRO A 225 17.68 -4.22 -10.48
CA PRO A 225 17.26 -2.86 -10.14
C PRO A 225 16.05 -2.82 -9.19
N ILE A 226 16.09 -1.88 -8.23
CA ILE A 226 15.01 -1.65 -7.29
C ILE A 226 14.24 -0.39 -7.72
N SER A 227 12.93 -0.50 -7.85
CA SER A 227 12.05 0.56 -8.33
C SER A 227 11.35 1.32 -7.20
N GLU A 228 11.32 0.74 -5.99
CA GLU A 228 10.74 1.38 -4.81
C GLU A 228 11.38 0.87 -3.52
N ILE A 229 11.61 1.79 -2.57
CA ILE A 229 11.96 1.49 -1.19
C ILE A 229 10.79 1.91 -0.32
N TRP A 230 10.15 0.93 0.31
CA TRP A 230 9.00 1.11 1.18
C TRP A 230 9.47 1.22 2.65
N LEU A 231 9.38 2.42 3.21
CA LEU A 231 9.77 2.73 4.60
C LEU A 231 8.52 2.84 5.45
N ASP A 232 8.28 1.83 6.28
CA ASP A 232 7.17 1.82 7.21
C ASP A 232 7.27 2.97 8.23
N GLY A 233 6.13 3.57 8.56
CA GLY A 233 6.02 4.61 9.57
C GLY A 233 6.07 4.09 11.01
N ALA A 234 6.02 2.77 11.21
CA ALA A 234 6.04 2.16 12.54
C ALA A 234 7.30 2.52 13.33
N HIS A 235 7.12 2.84 14.59
CA HIS A 235 8.19 3.17 15.51
C HIS A 235 7.97 2.49 16.85
N PRO A 236 8.78 1.47 17.22
CA PRO A 236 8.65 0.82 18.52
C PRO A 236 8.97 1.82 19.63
N LYS A 237 8.10 1.93 20.62
CA LYS A 237 8.18 2.93 21.69
C LYS A 237 8.67 2.36 23.02
N THR A 238 8.98 1.07 23.10
CA THR A 238 9.18 0.34 24.35
C THR A 238 10.48 0.65 25.09
N LYS A 239 11.56 1.05 24.41
CA LYS A 239 12.87 1.30 25.02
C LYS A 239 13.48 2.67 24.72
N GLY A 240 12.69 3.71 24.61
CA GLY A 240 13.20 5.06 24.39
C GLY A 240 13.37 5.39 22.89
N GLY A 241 14.02 6.50 22.58
CA GLY A 241 14.00 7.07 21.24
C GLY A 241 15.17 6.63 20.38
N GLN A 242 14.99 5.61 19.56
CA GLN A 242 15.90 5.39 18.43
C GLN A 242 15.69 6.50 17.38
N THR A 243 16.76 7.13 16.94
CA THR A 243 16.70 8.16 15.91
C THR A 243 17.02 7.54 14.54
N TYR A 244 16.14 7.75 13.56
CA TYR A 244 16.35 7.32 12.19
C TYR A 244 16.98 8.46 11.38
N ASN A 245 18.14 8.22 10.77
CA ASN A 245 18.81 9.22 9.94
C ASN A 245 18.33 9.12 8.48
N TYR A 246 17.09 9.52 8.25
CA TYR A 246 16.48 9.46 6.94
C TYR A 246 17.21 10.26 5.85
N ASN A 247 17.89 11.33 6.21
CA ASN A 247 18.65 12.12 5.24
C ASN A 247 19.84 11.31 4.68
N ALA A 248 20.54 10.57 5.54
CA ALA A 248 21.61 9.68 5.09
C ALA A 248 21.06 8.51 4.26
N TRP A 249 19.94 7.93 4.66
CA TRP A 249 19.28 6.86 3.89
C TRP A 249 18.84 7.37 2.51
N ARG A 250 18.19 8.51 2.44
CA ARG A 250 17.78 9.17 1.20
C ARG A 250 18.98 9.44 0.28
N GLU A 251 20.06 10.02 0.78
CA GLU A 251 21.28 10.30 -0.01
C GLU A 251 21.84 9.01 -0.62
N LEU A 252 21.92 7.94 0.15
CA LEU A 252 22.38 6.64 -0.33
C LEU A 252 21.45 6.07 -1.41
N ILE A 253 20.12 6.06 -1.14
CA ILE A 253 19.11 5.56 -2.08
C ILE A 253 19.17 6.35 -3.40
N ARG A 254 19.13 7.69 -3.33
CA ARG A 254 19.16 8.55 -4.53
C ARG A 254 20.44 8.39 -5.35
N THR A 255 21.56 8.05 -4.70
CA THR A 255 22.83 7.82 -5.39
C THR A 255 22.88 6.45 -6.07
N LEU A 256 22.42 5.40 -5.40
CA LEU A 256 22.50 4.02 -5.90
C LEU A 256 21.31 3.63 -6.79
N ALA A 257 20.13 4.15 -6.52
CA ALA A 257 18.90 3.90 -7.24
C ALA A 257 18.13 5.20 -7.53
N PRO A 258 18.62 6.09 -8.39
CA PRO A 258 18.04 7.42 -8.62
C PRO A 258 16.62 7.40 -9.20
N LYS A 259 16.20 6.25 -9.77
CA LYS A 259 14.85 6.06 -10.30
C LYS A 259 13.87 5.42 -9.30
N ALA A 260 14.36 4.97 -8.15
CA ALA A 260 13.50 4.38 -7.14
C ALA A 260 12.66 5.47 -6.46
N ASN A 261 11.38 5.15 -6.22
CA ASN A 261 10.55 5.93 -5.32
C ASN A 261 10.84 5.56 -3.88
N ILE A 262 10.68 6.52 -2.98
CA ILE A 262 10.78 6.29 -1.53
C ILE A 262 9.39 6.51 -0.93
N PHE A 263 8.72 5.42 -0.56
CA PHE A 263 7.45 5.45 0.13
C PHE A 263 7.63 5.90 1.59
N GLY A 264 6.64 6.61 2.11
CA GLY A 264 6.68 7.19 3.46
C GLY A 264 7.61 8.41 3.56
N ARG A 265 8.02 8.97 2.42
CA ARG A 265 8.89 10.12 2.25
C ARG A 265 8.37 11.01 1.13
N GLU A 266 9.23 11.87 0.59
CA GLU A 266 8.89 12.87 -0.39
C GLU A 266 8.28 12.35 -1.69
N ASP A 267 8.46 11.07 -2.06
CA ASP A 267 7.93 10.57 -3.33
C ASP A 267 6.48 10.08 -3.22
N LEU A 268 6.22 9.20 -2.28
CA LEU A 268 4.92 8.54 -2.12
C LEU A 268 4.47 8.60 -0.67
N ARG A 269 3.18 8.70 -0.45
CA ARG A 269 2.57 8.68 0.88
C ARG A 269 1.56 7.57 1.05
N TRP A 270 1.38 7.16 2.28
CA TRP A 270 0.26 6.32 2.68
C TRP A 270 -1.08 7.07 2.51
N CYS A 271 -2.10 6.37 2.02
CA CYS A 271 -3.43 6.96 1.82
C CYS A 271 -4.18 7.25 3.13
N GLY A 272 -3.71 6.70 4.26
CA GLY A 272 -4.29 6.92 5.58
C GLY A 272 -5.25 5.84 6.05
N ASN A 273 -5.36 4.72 5.34
CA ASN A 273 -6.11 3.53 5.74
C ASN A 273 -5.52 2.28 5.06
N GLU A 274 -5.79 1.11 5.65
CA GLU A 274 -5.43 -0.20 5.11
C GLU A 274 -6.65 -0.91 4.46
N GLY A 275 -7.61 -0.13 4.00
CA GLY A 275 -8.85 -0.63 3.41
C GLY A 275 -8.87 -0.67 1.88
N GLY A 276 -7.76 -0.32 1.22
CA GLY A 276 -7.63 -0.35 -0.23
C GLY A 276 -8.52 0.64 -0.97
N HIS A 277 -8.74 1.83 -0.40
CA HIS A 277 -9.57 2.86 -1.04
C HIS A 277 -9.08 4.28 -0.72
N THR A 278 -9.40 5.20 -1.61
CA THR A 278 -9.11 6.63 -1.47
C THR A 278 -10.25 7.36 -0.75
N ARG A 279 -10.00 8.61 -0.41
CA ARG A 279 -11.05 9.61 -0.14
C ARG A 279 -11.87 9.87 -1.41
N ASP A 280 -13.03 10.47 -1.28
CA ASP A 280 -13.83 10.91 -2.44
C ASP A 280 -13.06 11.90 -3.31
N SER A 281 -12.29 12.78 -2.68
CA SER A 281 -11.36 13.71 -3.32
C SER A 281 -9.94 13.42 -2.87
N GLU A 282 -9.25 12.52 -3.55
CA GLU A 282 -7.84 12.23 -3.26
C GLU A 282 -6.94 13.12 -4.11
N TRP A 283 -6.35 14.14 -3.49
CA TRP A 283 -5.41 15.05 -4.12
C TRP A 283 -3.97 14.61 -3.87
N ASN A 284 -3.14 14.72 -4.91
CA ASN A 284 -1.71 14.46 -4.78
C ASN A 284 -0.89 15.73 -4.48
N VAL A 285 -1.49 16.92 -4.60
CA VAL A 285 -0.89 18.16 -4.12
C VAL A 285 -1.32 18.41 -2.68
N VAL A 286 -0.38 18.29 -1.75
CA VAL A 286 -0.62 18.34 -0.30
C VAL A 286 0.23 19.40 0.40
N PRO A 287 -0.23 19.97 1.53
CA PRO A 287 0.48 21.02 2.27
C PRO A 287 1.51 20.43 3.25
N TYR A 288 2.60 21.14 3.45
CA TYR A 288 3.65 20.85 4.41
C TYR A 288 4.04 22.11 5.22
N MET A 289 4.38 21.93 6.50
CA MET A 289 4.86 23.02 7.37
C MET A 289 6.34 23.34 7.17
N ALA A 290 7.11 22.45 6.53
CA ALA A 290 8.51 22.65 6.18
C ALA A 290 8.77 22.07 4.78
N ASN A 291 9.94 22.36 4.20
CA ASN A 291 10.30 21.83 2.89
C ASN A 291 10.41 20.29 2.95
N PRO A 292 9.59 19.54 2.19
CA PRO A 292 9.61 18.09 2.15
C PRO A 292 10.99 17.49 1.88
N ASP A 293 11.78 18.08 0.99
CA ASP A 293 13.13 17.61 0.65
C ASP A 293 14.12 17.60 1.84
N THR A 294 13.79 18.29 2.92
CA THR A 294 14.66 18.45 4.10
C THR A 294 14.05 17.90 5.39
N LEU A 295 12.86 17.34 5.33
CA LEU A 295 12.20 16.78 6.51
C LEU A 295 12.96 15.56 7.02
N THR A 296 13.03 15.46 8.35
CA THR A 296 13.58 14.30 9.05
C THR A 296 12.49 13.35 9.53
N TRP A 297 11.24 13.80 9.49
CA TRP A 297 10.06 13.03 9.88
C TRP A 297 8.88 13.40 8.97
N TYR A 298 8.12 12.40 8.55
CA TYR A 298 6.87 12.54 7.82
C TYR A 298 5.76 11.94 8.67
N SER A 299 4.70 12.70 8.91
CA SER A 299 3.50 12.21 9.59
C SER A 299 2.53 11.63 8.57
N ASP A 300 1.72 10.69 9.01
CA ASP A 300 0.59 10.20 8.24
C ASP A 300 -0.41 11.33 7.98
N MET A 301 -0.89 11.43 6.75
CA MET A 301 -1.82 12.46 6.34
C MET A 301 -3.25 11.91 6.37
N MET A 302 -3.89 11.99 7.54
CA MET A 302 -5.22 11.41 7.81
C MET A 302 -6.39 12.37 7.56
N ALA A 303 -6.11 13.65 7.26
CA ALA A 303 -7.16 14.66 7.07
C ALA A 303 -8.10 14.31 5.91
N ASP A 304 -9.37 14.68 6.05
CA ASP A 304 -10.37 14.61 5.00
C ASP A 304 -11.22 15.91 5.01
N PRO A 305 -11.18 16.72 3.95
CA PRO A 305 -10.45 16.50 2.68
C PRO A 305 -8.95 16.82 2.79
N LEU A 306 -8.09 15.94 2.28
CA LEU A 306 -6.67 16.20 2.11
C LEU A 306 -6.41 16.91 0.78
N GLY A 307 -5.67 18.02 0.81
CA GLY A 307 -5.39 18.82 -0.39
C GLY A 307 -6.56 19.72 -0.84
N GLY A 308 -7.63 19.85 -0.08
CA GLY A 308 -8.70 20.82 -0.32
C GLY A 308 -8.24 22.26 -0.14
N ARG A 309 -8.97 23.24 -0.70
CA ARG A 309 -8.58 24.67 -0.73
C ARG A 309 -8.24 25.22 0.66
N GLU A 310 -9.04 24.92 1.67
CA GLU A 310 -8.84 25.42 3.04
C GLU A 310 -7.55 24.83 3.62
N GLN A 311 -7.39 23.52 3.50
CA GLN A 311 -6.23 22.81 4.05
C GLN A 311 -4.91 23.19 3.36
N LEU A 312 -4.91 23.46 2.06
CA LEU A 312 -3.71 23.96 1.38
C LEU A 312 -3.19 25.26 2.00
N CYS A 313 -4.08 26.12 2.50
CA CYS A 313 -3.73 27.38 3.14
C CYS A 313 -3.12 27.23 4.54
N GLU A 314 -3.17 26.05 5.14
CA GLU A 314 -2.56 25.76 6.45
C GLU A 314 -1.05 25.50 6.36
N GLY A 315 -0.54 25.20 5.15
CA GLY A 315 0.86 24.87 4.91
C GLY A 315 1.77 26.08 4.70
N LYS A 316 3.07 25.82 4.60
CA LYS A 316 4.11 26.74 4.14
C LYS A 316 4.73 26.32 2.82
N TYR A 317 4.51 25.08 2.43
CA TYR A 317 4.91 24.49 1.17
C TYR A 317 3.78 23.65 0.63
N LEU A 318 3.68 23.58 -0.71
CA LEU A 318 2.87 22.58 -1.41
C LEU A 318 3.81 21.63 -2.14
N HIS A 319 3.44 20.36 -2.14
CA HIS A 319 4.26 19.30 -2.71
C HIS A 319 3.37 18.26 -3.41
N TYR A 320 3.84 17.77 -4.57
CA TYR A 320 3.18 16.64 -5.24
C TYR A 320 3.62 15.33 -4.59
N GLN A 321 2.70 14.59 -4.01
CA GLN A 321 2.99 13.33 -3.33
C GLN A 321 1.84 12.34 -3.54
N PRO A 322 1.95 11.45 -4.54
CA PRO A 322 0.94 10.46 -4.83
C PRO A 322 0.60 9.58 -3.64
N ALA A 323 -0.70 9.28 -3.52
CA ALA A 323 -1.19 8.33 -2.55
C ALA A 323 -0.97 6.89 -3.04
N GLU A 324 -0.56 6.02 -2.12
CA GLU A 324 -0.62 4.58 -2.27
C GLU A 324 -1.60 4.02 -1.24
N THR A 325 -2.61 3.29 -1.71
CA THR A 325 -3.55 2.56 -0.86
C THR A 325 -3.02 1.16 -0.68
N ASP A 326 -3.01 0.66 0.53
CA ASP A 326 -2.62 -0.69 0.83
C ASP A 326 -3.75 -1.49 1.47
N VAL A 327 -3.75 -2.78 1.21
CA VAL A 327 -4.73 -3.72 1.75
C VAL A 327 -4.22 -5.14 1.60
N SER A 328 -4.57 -6.02 2.53
CA SER A 328 -4.27 -7.43 2.36
C SER A 328 -5.44 -8.19 1.70
N VAL A 329 -5.13 -9.16 0.85
CA VAL A 329 -6.11 -10.11 0.30
C VAL A 329 -6.71 -11.00 1.40
N ARG A 330 -6.06 -11.07 2.57
CA ARG A 330 -6.49 -11.81 3.75
C ARG A 330 -6.78 -10.88 4.91
N ASP A 331 -7.41 -11.39 5.95
CA ASP A 331 -7.63 -10.69 7.23
C ASP A 331 -6.35 -10.68 8.08
N GLY A 332 -5.33 -9.98 7.64
CA GLY A 332 -4.00 -9.84 8.23
C GLY A 332 -2.92 -9.81 7.16
N TRP A 333 -1.71 -9.34 7.54
CA TRP A 333 -0.61 -9.14 6.61
C TRP A 333 0.15 -10.42 6.29
N PHE A 334 0.29 -11.32 7.28
CA PHE A 334 0.93 -12.63 7.09
C PHE A 334 -0.11 -13.74 6.92
N TRP A 335 0.24 -14.75 6.15
CA TRP A 335 -0.55 -15.97 6.06
C TRP A 335 -0.61 -16.69 7.42
N ARG A 336 -1.77 -17.17 7.74
CA ARG A 336 -2.04 -18.09 8.87
C ARG A 336 -2.75 -19.31 8.36
N ASP A 337 -2.78 -20.37 9.14
CA ASP A 337 -3.49 -21.60 8.77
C ASP A 337 -4.90 -21.26 8.23
N ASN A 338 -5.25 -21.88 7.08
CA ASN A 338 -6.50 -21.62 6.36
C ASN A 338 -7.77 -21.79 7.21
N THR A 339 -7.70 -22.52 8.34
CA THR A 339 -8.81 -22.65 9.29
C THR A 339 -9.09 -21.36 10.07
N HIS A 340 -8.14 -20.43 10.10
CA HIS A 340 -8.20 -19.22 10.93
C HIS A 340 -8.19 -17.90 10.13
N GLN A 341 -8.13 -17.96 8.81
CA GLN A 341 -7.98 -16.77 8.00
C GLN A 341 -8.83 -16.84 6.73
N GLN A 342 -9.51 -15.73 6.41
CA GLN A 342 -10.36 -15.61 5.22
C GLN A 342 -9.63 -14.87 4.09
N THR A 343 -9.98 -15.22 2.85
CA THR A 343 -9.53 -14.53 1.64
C THR A 343 -10.65 -13.63 1.13
N ARG A 344 -10.34 -12.41 0.72
CA ARG A 344 -11.29 -11.48 0.10
C ARG A 344 -11.85 -12.06 -1.19
N THR A 345 -13.11 -11.72 -1.48
CA THR A 345 -13.74 -12.08 -2.75
C THR A 345 -13.17 -11.26 -3.90
N ALA A 346 -13.25 -11.79 -5.11
CA ALA A 346 -12.87 -11.04 -6.31
C ALA A 346 -13.77 -9.80 -6.54
N ASP A 347 -15.04 -9.84 -6.07
CA ASP A 347 -15.93 -8.68 -6.08
C ASP A 347 -15.35 -7.52 -5.27
N ASN A 348 -14.87 -7.81 -4.06
CA ASN A 348 -14.27 -6.82 -3.19
C ASN A 348 -12.94 -6.28 -3.75
N VAL A 349 -12.04 -7.15 -4.25
CA VAL A 349 -10.75 -6.71 -4.79
C VAL A 349 -10.92 -5.89 -6.07
N PHE A 350 -11.88 -6.24 -6.93
CA PHE A 350 -12.20 -5.45 -8.11
C PHE A 350 -12.80 -4.08 -7.76
N ASP A 351 -13.67 -4.01 -6.75
CA ASP A 351 -14.20 -2.74 -6.22
C ASP A 351 -13.08 -1.83 -5.67
N MET A 352 -12.11 -2.42 -4.95
CA MET A 352 -10.94 -1.70 -4.47
C MET A 352 -10.08 -1.16 -5.62
N TYR A 353 -9.86 -1.94 -6.68
CA TYR A 353 -9.16 -1.46 -7.88
C TYR A 353 -9.85 -0.22 -8.45
N GLU A 354 -11.17 -0.26 -8.65
CA GLU A 354 -11.92 0.88 -9.17
C GLU A 354 -11.91 2.10 -8.24
N ARG A 355 -11.93 1.89 -6.92
CA ARG A 355 -11.95 2.97 -5.92
C ARG A 355 -10.56 3.56 -5.64
N SER A 356 -9.52 2.77 -5.78
CA SER A 356 -8.14 3.19 -5.56
C SER A 356 -7.52 3.78 -6.83
N VAL A 357 -7.37 2.97 -7.88
CA VAL A 357 -6.81 3.43 -9.15
C VAL A 357 -7.71 4.47 -9.81
N GLY A 358 -9.02 4.24 -9.78
CA GLY A 358 -10.02 5.21 -10.23
C GLY A 358 -10.26 6.37 -9.28
N GLY A 359 -9.60 6.39 -8.14
CA GLY A 359 -9.59 7.44 -7.13
C GLY A 359 -8.33 8.30 -7.12
N ASN A 360 -7.49 8.22 -8.16
CA ASN A 360 -6.25 8.99 -8.28
C ASN A 360 -5.10 8.50 -7.37
N ALA A 361 -5.01 7.18 -7.13
CA ALA A 361 -3.99 6.55 -6.30
C ALA A 361 -3.45 5.25 -6.92
N ILE A 362 -2.44 4.69 -6.27
CA ILE A 362 -1.87 3.37 -6.58
C ILE A 362 -2.54 2.34 -5.65
N LEU A 363 -2.92 1.18 -6.16
CA LEU A 363 -3.37 0.05 -5.34
C LEU A 363 -2.23 -0.92 -5.07
N LEU A 364 -1.86 -1.09 -3.82
CA LEU A 364 -0.92 -2.07 -3.31
C LEU A 364 -1.69 -3.19 -2.60
N LEU A 365 -1.78 -4.37 -3.23
CA LEU A 365 -2.48 -5.53 -2.70
C LEU A 365 -1.50 -6.54 -2.11
N ASN A 366 -1.59 -6.81 -0.83
CA ASN A 366 -0.77 -7.81 -0.16
C ASN A 366 -1.26 -9.23 -0.43
N LEU A 367 -0.34 -10.09 -0.80
CA LEU A 367 -0.52 -11.49 -1.16
C LEU A 367 0.45 -12.33 -0.32
N PRO A 368 0.05 -12.78 0.88
CA PRO A 368 0.97 -13.51 1.77
C PRO A 368 1.12 -14.98 1.35
N PRO A 369 2.34 -15.45 1.05
CA PRO A 369 2.60 -16.85 0.82
C PRO A 369 2.36 -17.71 2.07
N ASP A 370 1.96 -18.95 1.87
CA ASP A 370 1.79 -19.93 2.94
C ASP A 370 3.15 -20.48 3.45
N ASN A 371 3.09 -21.37 4.41
CA ASN A 371 4.28 -22.02 5.00
C ASN A 371 5.00 -23.00 4.05
N GLN A 372 4.47 -23.21 2.83
CA GLN A 372 5.14 -23.94 1.76
C GLN A 372 5.82 -22.98 0.76
N GLY A 373 5.81 -21.67 1.02
CA GLY A 373 6.38 -20.65 0.14
C GLY A 373 5.62 -20.49 -1.17
N ARG A 374 4.28 -20.65 -1.16
CA ARG A 374 3.39 -20.53 -2.32
C ARG A 374 2.17 -19.68 -1.99
N PHE A 375 1.60 -19.02 -2.98
CA PHE A 375 0.27 -18.45 -2.78
C PHE A 375 -0.77 -19.58 -2.68
N PRO A 376 -1.64 -19.55 -1.67
CA PRO A 376 -2.74 -20.50 -1.53
C PRO A 376 -3.68 -20.49 -2.73
N GLU A 377 -4.30 -21.64 -3.03
CA GLU A 377 -5.19 -21.77 -4.19
C GLU A 377 -6.37 -20.79 -4.18
N LYS A 378 -6.89 -20.47 -3.00
CA LYS A 378 -8.01 -19.52 -2.85
C LYS A 378 -7.58 -18.11 -3.24
N ASP A 379 -6.37 -17.68 -2.86
CA ASP A 379 -5.80 -16.38 -3.21
C ASP A 379 -5.51 -16.30 -4.71
N LEU A 380 -4.98 -17.37 -5.30
CA LEU A 380 -4.76 -17.48 -6.75
C LEU A 380 -6.06 -17.31 -7.53
N LYS A 381 -7.16 -17.95 -7.10
CA LYS A 381 -8.48 -17.81 -7.75
C LYS A 381 -9.02 -16.39 -7.66
N THR A 382 -8.93 -15.76 -6.48
CA THR A 382 -9.33 -14.36 -6.31
C THR A 382 -8.53 -13.44 -7.23
N LEU A 383 -7.22 -13.67 -7.33
CA LEU A 383 -6.33 -12.85 -8.13
C LEU A 383 -6.58 -13.03 -9.63
N GLU A 384 -6.71 -14.27 -10.10
CA GLU A 384 -7.03 -14.61 -11.49
C GLU A 384 -8.35 -13.98 -11.93
N GLU A 385 -9.40 -14.12 -11.12
CA GLU A 385 -10.72 -13.57 -11.39
C GLU A 385 -10.70 -12.03 -11.39
N THR A 386 -10.01 -11.40 -10.45
CA THR A 386 -9.83 -9.95 -10.42
C THR A 386 -9.14 -9.46 -11.68
N GLY A 387 -8.02 -10.09 -12.08
CA GLY A 387 -7.30 -9.75 -13.30
C GLY A 387 -8.15 -9.93 -14.56
N ARG A 388 -8.98 -10.98 -14.61
CA ARG A 388 -9.93 -11.21 -15.70
C ARG A 388 -10.95 -10.06 -15.80
N ARG A 389 -11.54 -9.65 -14.67
CA ARG A 389 -12.52 -8.55 -14.62
C ARG A 389 -11.92 -7.21 -15.07
N ILE A 390 -10.69 -6.90 -14.62
CA ILE A 390 -9.99 -5.70 -15.05
C ILE A 390 -9.80 -5.70 -16.57
N ARG A 391 -9.31 -6.81 -17.15
CA ARG A 391 -9.09 -6.93 -18.60
C ARG A 391 -10.38 -6.87 -19.39
N GLU A 392 -11.43 -7.57 -18.98
CA GLU A 392 -12.71 -7.59 -19.66
C GLU A 392 -13.41 -6.23 -19.61
N THR A 393 -13.30 -5.51 -18.49
CA THR A 393 -13.90 -4.19 -18.35
C THR A 393 -13.12 -3.12 -19.12
N TYR A 394 -11.80 -3.02 -18.88
CA TYR A 394 -10.98 -1.89 -19.34
C TYR A 394 -10.15 -2.18 -20.61
N GLY A 395 -10.14 -3.42 -21.07
CA GLY A 395 -9.40 -3.81 -22.27
C GLY A 395 -10.03 -3.32 -23.59
N ILE A 396 -11.29 -2.88 -23.57
CA ILE A 396 -12.01 -2.37 -24.74
C ILE A 396 -12.49 -0.96 -24.44
N ASP A 397 -12.03 0.01 -25.24
CA ASP A 397 -12.57 1.38 -25.20
C ASP A 397 -13.73 1.51 -26.17
N LEU A 398 -14.93 1.72 -25.66
CA LEU A 398 -16.16 1.86 -26.44
C LEU A 398 -16.25 3.21 -27.17
N LEU A 399 -15.34 4.15 -26.89
CA LEU A 399 -15.21 5.42 -27.61
C LEU A 399 -14.28 5.32 -28.83
N GLU A 400 -13.75 4.14 -29.15
CA GLU A 400 -12.95 3.96 -30.36
C GLU A 400 -13.73 4.41 -31.60
N GLY A 401 -13.15 5.28 -32.43
CA GLY A 401 -13.79 5.86 -33.59
C GLY A 401 -14.77 7.01 -33.31
N ALA A 402 -14.91 7.43 -32.05
CA ALA A 402 -15.79 8.54 -31.71
C ALA A 402 -15.30 9.88 -32.29
N LYS A 403 -16.26 10.77 -32.55
CA LYS A 403 -15.99 12.14 -33.00
C LYS A 403 -15.81 13.06 -31.82
N CYS A 404 -14.55 13.43 -31.55
CA CYS A 404 -14.13 14.43 -30.55
C CYS A 404 -12.72 14.95 -30.88
N PRO A 405 -12.15 15.89 -30.11
CA PRO A 405 -10.75 16.26 -30.25
C PRO A 405 -9.81 15.04 -30.12
N LYS A 406 -8.89 14.86 -31.07
CA LYS A 406 -8.01 13.69 -31.15
C LYS A 406 -7.17 13.45 -29.88
N ALA A 407 -6.74 14.54 -29.23
CA ALA A 407 -5.96 14.47 -27.99
C ALA A 407 -6.66 13.69 -26.86
N LEU A 408 -7.98 13.52 -26.93
CA LEU A 408 -8.73 12.77 -25.91
C LEU A 408 -8.70 11.25 -26.12
N LEU A 409 -8.31 10.76 -27.30
CA LEU A 409 -8.38 9.35 -27.69
C LEU A 409 -7.02 8.77 -28.16
N ASP A 410 -5.94 9.56 -28.16
CA ASP A 410 -4.64 9.12 -28.67
C ASP A 410 -3.77 8.37 -27.65
N ASN A 411 -4.27 8.18 -26.42
CA ASN A 411 -3.57 7.55 -25.31
C ASN A 411 -2.21 8.18 -24.95
N ASN A 412 -2.02 9.45 -25.29
CA ASN A 412 -0.82 10.21 -24.95
C ASN A 412 -1.15 11.27 -23.89
N ILE A 413 -0.69 11.07 -22.65
CA ILE A 413 -0.95 11.98 -21.54
C ILE A 413 -0.37 13.40 -21.75
N ASP A 414 0.58 13.58 -22.66
CA ASP A 414 1.18 14.89 -22.98
C ASP A 414 0.35 15.71 -23.98
N THR A 415 -0.61 15.07 -24.65
CA THR A 415 -1.59 15.74 -25.51
C THR A 415 -2.88 15.97 -24.76
N TYR A 416 -3.48 17.13 -24.86
CA TYR A 416 -4.67 17.48 -24.09
C TYR A 416 -5.50 18.57 -24.74
N ILE A 417 -6.73 18.69 -24.33
CA ILE A 417 -7.59 19.85 -24.55
C ILE A 417 -7.63 20.74 -23.32
N LYS A 418 -7.87 22.01 -23.54
CA LYS A 418 -8.02 22.99 -22.43
C LYS A 418 -9.50 23.26 -22.23
N VAL A 419 -9.93 23.22 -20.96
CA VAL A 419 -11.32 23.46 -20.56
C VAL A 419 -11.33 24.44 -19.39
N LYS A 420 -12.22 25.44 -19.40
CA LYS A 420 -12.42 26.41 -18.30
C LYS A 420 -13.73 26.12 -17.58
N ASP A 421 -13.86 26.70 -16.40
CA ASP A 421 -15.12 26.63 -15.64
C ASP A 421 -16.30 27.10 -16.48
N GLY A 422 -17.36 26.28 -16.51
CA GLY A 422 -18.58 26.49 -17.29
C GLY A 422 -18.47 26.06 -18.76
N GLU A 423 -17.29 25.63 -19.24
CA GLU A 423 -17.15 25.05 -20.57
C GLU A 423 -17.43 23.53 -20.57
N ASP A 424 -17.76 23.03 -21.74
CA ASP A 424 -18.01 21.61 -21.99
C ASP A 424 -17.29 21.11 -23.27
N PHE A 425 -17.23 19.78 -23.41
CA PHE A 425 -16.94 19.12 -24.68
C PHE A 425 -17.79 17.87 -24.87
N ILE A 426 -18.02 17.52 -26.13
CA ILE A 426 -18.87 16.39 -26.50
C ILE A 426 -18.03 15.34 -27.22
N VAL A 427 -18.28 14.07 -26.87
CA VAL A 427 -17.77 12.88 -27.55
C VAL A 427 -18.97 12.18 -28.17
N THR A 428 -19.01 12.11 -29.51
CA THR A 428 -20.10 11.45 -30.25
C THR A 428 -19.63 10.08 -30.76
N LEU A 429 -20.30 9.03 -30.34
CA LEU A 429 -19.99 7.66 -30.70
C LEU A 429 -20.45 7.38 -32.14
N PRO A 430 -19.81 6.45 -32.88
CA PRO A 430 -20.24 6.04 -34.19
C PRO A 430 -21.64 5.42 -34.21
N GLU A 431 -22.01 4.73 -33.14
CA GLU A 431 -23.30 4.09 -32.93
C GLU A 431 -23.63 4.06 -31.42
N LYS A 432 -24.87 3.79 -31.07
CA LYS A 432 -25.26 3.62 -29.65
C LYS A 432 -24.51 2.44 -29.02
N ARG A 433 -24.02 2.65 -27.78
CA ARG A 433 -23.33 1.65 -26.97
C ARG A 433 -23.87 1.63 -25.56
N TRP A 434 -23.90 0.45 -24.97
CA TRP A 434 -24.09 0.29 -23.53
C TRP A 434 -22.79 0.59 -22.81
N ILE A 435 -22.85 1.49 -21.83
CA ILE A 435 -21.71 1.89 -20.99
C ILE A 435 -22.13 1.92 -19.53
N ASN A 436 -21.21 1.68 -18.62
CA ASN A 436 -21.40 1.88 -17.19
C ASN A 436 -20.09 2.27 -16.46
N ARG A 437 -19.00 2.48 -17.21
CA ARG A 437 -17.73 3.02 -16.71
C ARG A 437 -17.24 4.13 -17.65
N ILE A 438 -16.78 5.24 -17.04
CA ILE A 438 -16.15 6.34 -17.78
C ILE A 438 -14.84 6.66 -17.07
N VAL A 439 -13.75 6.71 -17.84
CA VAL A 439 -12.40 7.01 -17.32
C VAL A 439 -11.96 8.36 -17.84
N LEU A 440 -11.42 9.19 -16.95
CA LEU A 440 -10.88 10.52 -17.24
C LEU A 440 -9.45 10.64 -16.71
N GLN A 441 -8.60 11.41 -17.42
CA GLN A 441 -7.24 11.74 -17.00
C GLN A 441 -6.93 13.21 -17.31
N GLU A 442 -6.19 13.86 -16.42
CA GLU A 442 -5.57 15.18 -16.65
C GLU A 442 -4.13 15.01 -17.11
N ALA A 443 -3.60 15.98 -17.82
CA ALA A 443 -2.20 16.06 -18.24
C ALA A 443 -1.31 16.51 -17.06
N ILE A 444 -1.30 15.75 -15.98
CA ILE A 444 -0.67 16.11 -14.70
C ILE A 444 0.84 16.32 -14.79
N ALA A 445 1.52 15.61 -15.70
CA ALA A 445 2.96 15.71 -15.88
C ALA A 445 3.39 17.10 -16.38
N THR A 446 2.54 17.77 -17.14
CA THR A 446 2.82 19.04 -17.82
C THR A 446 2.08 20.23 -17.22
N VAL A 447 0.92 20.01 -16.58
CA VAL A 447 0.02 21.11 -16.18
C VAL A 447 -0.43 21.01 -14.71
N GLY A 448 -0.33 19.84 -14.07
CA GLY A 448 -0.78 19.60 -12.69
C GLY A 448 -2.27 19.21 -12.58
N GLU A 449 -2.70 18.90 -11.35
CA GLU A 449 -4.08 18.53 -11.02
C GLU A 449 -4.92 19.78 -10.76
N ARG A 450 -6.02 19.96 -11.48
CA ARG A 450 -6.77 21.20 -11.45
C ARG A 450 -8.27 21.06 -11.30
N THR A 451 -8.86 19.95 -11.71
CA THR A 451 -10.30 19.74 -11.63
C THR A 451 -10.76 19.58 -10.19
N GLU A 452 -11.73 20.38 -9.75
CA GLU A 452 -12.32 20.28 -8.41
C GLU A 452 -13.74 19.71 -8.42
N ARG A 453 -14.50 19.98 -9.48
CA ARG A 453 -15.84 19.44 -9.69
C ARG A 453 -16.20 19.42 -11.16
N PHE A 454 -16.75 18.32 -11.61
CA PHE A 454 -17.23 18.15 -12.97
C PHE A 454 -18.47 17.27 -13.02
N ALA A 455 -19.18 17.29 -14.14
CA ALA A 455 -20.29 16.40 -14.43
C ALA A 455 -20.14 15.76 -15.80
N VAL A 456 -20.75 14.59 -15.96
CA VAL A 456 -20.87 13.91 -17.23
C VAL A 456 -22.33 13.67 -17.52
N ASP A 457 -22.75 14.02 -18.74
CA ASP A 457 -24.09 13.75 -19.25
C ASP A 457 -24.00 12.70 -20.37
N ALA A 458 -25.02 11.88 -20.50
CA ALA A 458 -25.24 11.01 -21.65
C ALA A 458 -26.43 11.49 -22.48
N ARG A 459 -26.36 11.31 -23.81
CA ARG A 459 -27.50 11.58 -24.67
C ARG A 459 -28.38 10.34 -24.76
N ILE A 460 -29.58 10.42 -24.15
CA ILE A 460 -30.55 9.33 -24.07
C ILE A 460 -31.82 9.81 -24.79
N ASP A 461 -32.22 9.08 -25.82
CA ASP A 461 -33.39 9.42 -26.65
C ASP A 461 -33.36 10.86 -27.21
N GLY A 462 -32.17 11.34 -27.54
CA GLY A 462 -31.93 12.66 -28.08
C GLY A 462 -31.80 13.79 -27.07
N GLU A 463 -32.00 13.52 -25.79
CA GLU A 463 -31.91 14.48 -24.70
C GLU A 463 -30.67 14.24 -23.83
N TRP A 464 -30.06 15.34 -23.34
CA TRP A 464 -28.94 15.27 -22.40
C TRP A 464 -29.46 15.01 -20.98
N LYS A 465 -28.96 13.95 -20.35
CA LYS A 465 -29.23 13.61 -18.95
C LYS A 465 -27.92 13.50 -18.18
N GLU A 466 -27.83 14.19 -17.05
CA GLU A 466 -26.70 14.04 -16.13
C GLU A 466 -26.68 12.63 -15.57
N ILE A 467 -25.54 11.94 -15.70
CA ILE A 467 -25.34 10.56 -15.28
C ILE A 467 -24.33 10.43 -14.15
N ALA A 468 -23.46 11.41 -13.98
CA ALA A 468 -22.49 11.46 -12.88
C ALA A 468 -22.05 12.89 -12.59
N THR A 469 -21.75 13.15 -11.32
CA THR A 469 -20.91 14.26 -10.85
C THR A 469 -19.76 13.69 -10.05
N SER A 470 -18.58 14.35 -10.09
CA SER A 470 -17.43 13.92 -9.33
C SER A 470 -16.55 15.12 -8.96
N THR A 471 -15.51 14.83 -8.20
CA THR A 471 -14.57 15.81 -7.65
C THR A 471 -13.34 15.93 -8.54
N ASN A 472 -12.12 15.69 -8.03
CA ASN A 472 -10.89 15.77 -8.81
C ASN A 472 -10.75 14.62 -9.81
N ILE A 473 -9.95 14.83 -10.86
CA ILE A 473 -9.61 13.82 -11.87
C ILE A 473 -8.20 13.29 -11.61
N GLY A 474 -7.20 14.16 -11.68
CA GLY A 474 -5.79 13.82 -11.50
C GLY A 474 -5.26 12.81 -12.53
N HIS A 475 -4.44 11.86 -12.08
CA HIS A 475 -3.87 10.83 -12.95
C HIS A 475 -4.96 9.93 -13.56
N LYS A 476 -5.94 9.50 -12.76
CA LYS A 476 -7.06 8.69 -13.25
C LYS A 476 -8.30 8.80 -12.35
N ARG A 477 -9.44 9.08 -12.98
CA ARG A 477 -10.75 8.99 -12.36
C ARG A 477 -11.62 7.98 -13.09
N ILE A 478 -12.15 6.98 -12.37
CA ILE A 478 -13.14 6.03 -12.88
C ILE A 478 -14.51 6.42 -12.30
N LEU A 479 -15.45 6.76 -13.17
CA LEU A 479 -16.85 6.95 -12.82
C LEU A 479 -17.61 5.65 -13.03
N ARG A 480 -18.34 5.24 -12.01
CA ARG A 480 -19.26 4.09 -12.05
C ARG A 480 -20.69 4.64 -12.16
N VAL A 481 -21.33 4.35 -13.26
CA VAL A 481 -22.71 4.79 -13.54
C VAL A 481 -23.62 3.58 -13.75
N ASN A 482 -24.93 3.80 -13.72
CA ASN A 482 -25.88 2.76 -14.11
C ASN A 482 -25.70 2.39 -15.59
N ASP A 483 -26.20 1.22 -15.99
CA ASP A 483 -26.20 0.80 -17.39
C ASP A 483 -26.97 1.80 -18.24
N ILE A 484 -26.32 2.37 -19.24
CA ILE A 484 -26.87 3.41 -20.10
C ILE A 484 -26.55 3.09 -21.56
N GLU A 485 -27.58 3.08 -22.42
CA GLU A 485 -27.39 3.06 -23.86
C GLU A 485 -27.34 4.49 -24.40
N THR A 486 -26.23 4.89 -24.97
CA THR A 486 -25.99 6.26 -25.43
C THR A 486 -25.20 6.30 -26.74
N ASP A 487 -25.40 7.36 -27.52
CA ASP A 487 -24.62 7.69 -28.69
C ASP A 487 -23.72 8.93 -28.52
N ALA A 488 -23.76 9.60 -27.35
CA ALA A 488 -22.86 10.71 -27.06
C ALA A 488 -22.71 10.95 -25.54
N LEU A 489 -21.52 11.35 -25.16
CA LEU A 489 -21.20 11.83 -23.81
C LEU A 489 -20.85 13.32 -23.86
N ARG A 490 -21.22 14.07 -22.84
CA ARG A 490 -20.80 15.47 -22.63
C ARG A 490 -20.13 15.62 -21.27
N PHE A 491 -18.89 16.06 -21.26
CA PHE A 491 -18.20 16.50 -20.06
C PHE A 491 -18.48 17.97 -19.82
N ARG A 492 -18.76 18.36 -18.58
CA ARG A 492 -18.95 19.75 -18.13
C ARG A 492 -18.03 20.05 -16.97
N LEU A 493 -17.16 21.02 -17.11
CA LEU A 493 -16.32 21.50 -16.00
C LEU A 493 -17.14 22.48 -15.15
N LEU A 494 -17.31 22.18 -13.86
CA LEU A 494 -18.11 22.96 -12.94
C LEU A 494 -17.25 23.88 -12.04
N GLN A 495 -16.04 23.39 -11.64
CA GLN A 495 -15.12 24.14 -10.79
C GLN A 495 -13.69 23.61 -10.96
N SER A 496 -12.72 24.51 -10.98
CA SER A 496 -11.31 24.16 -11.05
C SER A 496 -10.40 25.17 -10.32
N ARG A 497 -9.14 24.77 -10.11
CA ARG A 497 -8.08 25.65 -9.56
C ARG A 497 -7.51 26.60 -10.61
N ALA A 498 -7.49 26.16 -11.85
CA ALA A 498 -7.04 26.89 -13.03
C ALA A 498 -7.59 26.18 -14.28
N MET A 499 -7.31 26.70 -15.48
CA MET A 499 -7.70 26.07 -16.74
C MET A 499 -7.23 24.60 -16.78
N VAL A 500 -8.17 23.67 -16.88
CA VAL A 500 -7.94 22.21 -16.84
C VAL A 500 -7.38 21.71 -18.16
N ALA A 501 -6.51 20.72 -18.11
CA ALA A 501 -5.94 20.03 -19.26
C ALA A 501 -6.39 18.56 -19.25
N ILE A 502 -7.47 18.24 -19.97
CA ILE A 502 -7.96 16.86 -20.11
C ILE A 502 -7.18 16.16 -21.22
N SER A 503 -6.48 15.08 -20.84
CA SER A 503 -5.65 14.27 -21.76
C SER A 503 -6.36 13.02 -22.26
N LYS A 504 -7.35 12.50 -21.53
CA LYS A 504 -8.05 11.28 -21.93
C LYS A 504 -9.49 11.26 -21.44
N ILE A 505 -10.36 10.68 -22.28
CA ILE A 505 -11.65 10.12 -21.91
C ILE A 505 -11.79 8.75 -22.57
N SER A 506 -12.28 7.75 -21.84
CA SER A 506 -12.68 6.46 -22.39
C SER A 506 -13.95 5.98 -21.72
N ALA A 507 -14.69 5.10 -22.38
CA ALA A 507 -15.89 4.50 -21.82
C ALA A 507 -15.84 2.97 -21.97
N HIS A 508 -16.39 2.28 -20.97
CA HIS A 508 -16.31 0.83 -20.88
C HIS A 508 -17.63 0.27 -20.35
N TYR A 509 -17.79 -1.04 -20.48
CA TYR A 509 -18.89 -1.78 -19.90
C TYR A 509 -18.36 -2.87 -18.97
N SER A 510 -18.77 -2.82 -17.71
CA SER A 510 -18.47 -3.83 -16.71
C SER A 510 -19.71 -4.68 -16.44
N HIS A 511 -19.55 -6.00 -16.43
CA HIS A 511 -20.59 -6.92 -15.99
C HIS A 511 -20.72 -6.99 -14.47
N TRP A 512 -19.81 -6.32 -13.73
CA TRP A 512 -19.74 -6.31 -12.27
C TRP A 512 -20.06 -4.91 -11.75
N GLY A 513 -20.98 -4.86 -10.78
CA GLY A 513 -21.37 -3.63 -10.10
C GLY A 513 -20.43 -3.26 -8.96
N PRO A 514 -20.68 -2.10 -8.31
CA PRO A 514 -20.06 -1.77 -7.05
C PRO A 514 -20.34 -2.83 -5.99
N PHE A 515 -19.35 -3.11 -5.15
CA PHE A 515 -19.48 -4.08 -4.08
C PHE A 515 -19.84 -3.40 -2.76
N TYR A 516 -20.92 -3.85 -2.14
CA TYR A 516 -21.42 -3.36 -0.85
C TYR A 516 -21.54 -4.46 0.20
N GLY A 517 -21.11 -5.68 -0.14
CA GLY A 517 -21.20 -6.85 0.71
C GLY A 517 -20.07 -6.93 1.73
N ASN A 518 -20.00 -8.08 2.41
CA ASN A 518 -18.86 -8.40 3.25
C ASN A 518 -17.65 -8.74 2.34
N PRO A 519 -16.45 -8.20 2.64
CA PRO A 519 -15.26 -8.46 1.84
C PRO A 519 -14.83 -9.94 1.80
N PHE A 520 -15.24 -10.72 2.79
CA PHE A 520 -14.93 -12.14 2.92
C PHE A 520 -16.19 -13.01 2.78
N ASP A 521 -16.02 -14.26 2.35
CA ASP A 521 -17.09 -15.25 2.43
C ASP A 521 -17.44 -15.48 3.91
N ILE A 522 -18.64 -15.11 4.32
CA ILE A 522 -19.09 -15.24 5.69
C ILE A 522 -19.74 -16.62 5.88
N PRO A 523 -19.33 -17.43 6.88
CA PRO A 523 -20.13 -18.56 7.34
C PRO A 523 -21.52 -18.08 7.80
N GLU A 524 -22.52 -18.91 7.63
CA GLU A 524 -23.86 -18.62 8.15
C GLU A 524 -23.79 -18.42 9.67
N LEU A 525 -24.21 -17.22 10.13
CA LEU A 525 -24.14 -16.86 11.54
C LEU A 525 -25.34 -17.40 12.28
N GLN A 526 -25.08 -17.91 13.48
CA GLN A 526 -26.12 -18.37 14.39
C GLN A 526 -26.70 -17.20 15.19
N ASP A 527 -28.01 -17.13 15.27
CA ASP A 527 -28.69 -16.18 16.15
C ASP A 527 -28.49 -16.54 17.62
N TYR A 528 -28.13 -15.55 18.42
CA TYR A 528 -28.05 -15.65 19.87
C TYR A 528 -28.29 -14.28 20.53
N ASP A 529 -28.67 -14.29 21.82
CA ASP A 529 -28.85 -13.06 22.59
C ASP A 529 -27.49 -12.45 22.95
N LYS A 530 -27.12 -11.36 22.30
CA LYS A 530 -25.87 -10.64 22.56
C LYS A 530 -25.77 -10.07 23.98
N ASN A 531 -26.91 -9.91 24.69
CA ASN A 531 -26.91 -9.46 26.08
C ASN A 531 -26.67 -10.62 27.07
N ALA A 532 -26.58 -11.87 26.59
CA ALA A 532 -26.30 -13.03 27.42
C ALA A 532 -24.82 -13.18 27.82
N TRP A 533 -23.94 -12.31 27.32
CA TRP A 533 -22.55 -12.26 27.76
C TRP A 533 -22.44 -11.78 29.22
N LYS A 534 -21.63 -12.48 30.01
CA LYS A 534 -21.25 -12.11 31.38
C LYS A 534 -19.75 -11.91 31.41
N THR A 535 -19.31 -10.70 31.79
CA THR A 535 -17.91 -10.32 31.86
C THR A 535 -17.47 -10.21 33.31
N GLU A 536 -16.40 -10.92 33.67
CA GLU A 536 -15.72 -10.82 34.95
C GLU A 536 -14.20 -10.68 34.71
N GLY A 537 -13.67 -9.49 34.97
CA GLY A 537 -12.27 -9.17 34.61
C GLY A 537 -12.06 -9.30 33.08
N ASN A 538 -11.09 -10.12 32.69
CA ASN A 538 -10.79 -10.41 31.27
C ASN A 538 -11.55 -11.64 30.72
N SER A 539 -12.44 -12.25 31.50
CA SER A 539 -13.20 -13.44 31.11
C SER A 539 -14.62 -13.06 30.68
N ASN A 540 -14.96 -13.38 29.45
CA ASN A 540 -16.27 -13.17 28.85
C ASN A 540 -16.95 -14.51 28.63
N VAL A 541 -18.07 -14.78 29.32
CA VAL A 541 -18.81 -16.06 29.24
C VAL A 541 -20.16 -15.85 28.61
N LEU A 542 -20.47 -16.62 27.58
CA LEU A 542 -21.77 -16.68 26.93
C LEU A 542 -22.49 -17.98 27.28
N VAL A 543 -23.75 -17.85 27.72
CA VAL A 543 -24.66 -19.00 27.91
C VAL A 543 -25.46 -19.18 26.62
N LEU A 544 -25.28 -20.30 25.93
CA LEU A 544 -25.85 -20.55 24.60
C LEU A 544 -27.34 -20.95 24.58
N GLY A 545 -27.98 -21.03 25.76
CA GLY A 545 -29.40 -21.39 25.89
C GLY A 545 -29.73 -22.84 25.53
N GLY A 546 -28.75 -23.69 25.30
CA GLY A 546 -28.86 -25.10 24.94
C GLY A 546 -27.56 -25.62 24.32
N GLN A 547 -27.55 -26.91 23.96
CA GLN A 547 -26.43 -27.48 23.22
C GLN A 547 -26.41 -26.92 21.80
N ARG A 548 -25.32 -26.25 21.41
CA ARG A 548 -25.12 -25.71 20.06
C ARG A 548 -23.85 -26.30 19.44
N ARG A 549 -23.86 -26.47 18.12
CA ARG A 549 -22.67 -26.84 17.36
C ARG A 549 -22.03 -25.58 16.83
N LEU A 550 -20.80 -25.31 17.25
CA LEU A 550 -20.03 -24.13 16.87
C LEU A 550 -18.88 -24.53 15.97
N GLY A 551 -18.76 -23.89 14.81
CA GLY A 551 -17.63 -24.01 13.90
C GLY A 551 -16.56 -22.95 14.17
N GLY A 552 -16.93 -21.86 14.86
CA GLY A 552 -16.02 -20.76 15.15
C GLY A 552 -16.71 -19.51 15.66
N ILE A 553 -15.95 -18.44 15.73
CA ILE A 553 -16.41 -17.08 16.05
C ILE A 553 -15.95 -16.08 15.00
N VAL A 554 -16.69 -15.01 14.81
CA VAL A 554 -16.26 -13.82 14.05
C VAL A 554 -16.29 -12.61 14.96
N TYR A 555 -15.20 -11.83 14.97
CA TYR A 555 -15.13 -10.54 15.61
C TYR A 555 -15.34 -9.45 14.57
N ASN A 556 -16.33 -8.57 14.79
CA ASN A 556 -16.67 -7.46 13.90
C ASN A 556 -16.25 -6.14 14.57
N PRO A 557 -15.02 -5.67 14.39
CA PRO A 557 -14.57 -4.43 14.99
C PRO A 557 -15.41 -3.27 14.47
N ALA A 558 -15.87 -2.40 15.37
CA ALA A 558 -16.60 -1.20 14.97
C ALA A 558 -15.59 -0.14 14.51
N ALA A 559 -15.79 0.42 13.31
CA ALA A 559 -14.96 1.49 12.78
C ALA A 559 -14.85 2.66 13.80
N GLY A 560 -13.63 3.08 14.10
CA GLY A 560 -13.34 4.19 15.02
C GLY A 560 -13.50 3.88 16.52
N LYS A 561 -13.72 2.62 16.93
CA LYS A 561 -13.89 2.24 18.34
C LYS A 561 -12.75 1.37 18.91
N SER A 562 -11.81 0.94 18.11
CA SER A 562 -10.67 0.17 18.60
C SER A 562 -9.61 1.15 19.13
N GLU A 563 -9.45 1.23 20.45
CA GLU A 563 -8.37 2.00 21.08
C GLU A 563 -7.02 1.29 21.01
N SER A 564 -7.02 -0.05 20.81
CA SER A 564 -5.82 -0.85 20.59
C SER A 564 -5.79 -1.43 19.20
N GLY A 565 -4.65 -1.34 18.54
CA GLY A 565 -4.44 -1.95 17.22
C GLY A 565 -4.41 -3.48 17.23
N ILE A 566 -4.36 -4.09 18.43
CA ILE A 566 -4.25 -5.55 18.61
C ILE A 566 -5.31 -6.01 19.61
N VAL A 567 -6.07 -7.07 19.25
CA VAL A 567 -6.99 -7.80 20.13
C VAL A 567 -6.59 -9.27 20.10
N SER A 568 -6.29 -9.82 21.26
CA SER A 568 -5.93 -11.23 21.42
C SER A 568 -6.79 -11.94 22.44
N GLY A 569 -6.90 -13.26 22.35
CA GLY A 569 -7.68 -14.02 23.32
C GLY A 569 -7.59 -15.54 23.14
N VAL A 570 -8.17 -16.22 24.12
CA VAL A 570 -8.31 -17.68 24.14
C VAL A 570 -9.79 -18.03 24.21
N VAL A 571 -10.21 -18.92 23.30
CA VAL A 571 -11.59 -19.40 23.20
C VAL A 571 -11.69 -20.79 23.85
N SER A 572 -12.61 -20.94 24.79
CA SER A 572 -12.87 -22.19 25.50
C SER A 572 -14.37 -22.50 25.49
N ILE A 573 -14.71 -23.79 25.58
CA ILE A 573 -16.08 -24.30 25.64
C ILE A 573 -16.32 -25.09 26.93
N SER A 574 -17.59 -25.23 27.32
CA SER A 574 -17.99 -26.01 28.47
C SER A 574 -19.44 -26.48 28.34
N ASP A 575 -19.76 -27.66 28.91
CA ASP A 575 -21.12 -28.17 29.03
C ASP A 575 -21.73 -27.87 30.40
N ASP A 576 -20.93 -27.65 31.43
CA ASP A 576 -21.34 -27.41 32.81
C ASP A 576 -21.09 -26.00 33.34
N GLY A 577 -20.33 -25.19 32.58
CA GLY A 577 -19.92 -23.85 32.98
C GLY A 577 -18.81 -23.79 34.02
N LEU A 578 -18.25 -24.94 34.40
CA LEU A 578 -17.23 -25.11 35.44
C LEU A 578 -15.92 -25.66 34.87
N SER A 579 -16.03 -26.68 34.04
CA SER A 579 -14.89 -27.34 33.38
C SER A 579 -14.76 -26.82 31.96
N TRP A 580 -13.59 -26.24 31.62
CA TRP A 580 -13.36 -25.54 30.36
C TRP A 580 -12.31 -26.25 29.51
N THR A 581 -12.63 -26.44 28.23
CA THR A 581 -11.71 -26.95 27.22
C THR A 581 -11.37 -25.85 26.24
N GLU A 582 -10.09 -25.53 26.08
CA GLU A 582 -9.61 -24.60 25.04
C GLU A 582 -9.81 -25.21 23.66
N VAL A 583 -10.36 -24.44 22.73
CA VAL A 583 -10.62 -24.85 21.34
C VAL A 583 -9.89 -24.02 20.32
N SER A 584 -9.50 -22.80 20.66
CA SER A 584 -8.70 -21.92 19.79
C SER A 584 -8.12 -20.75 20.57
N SER A 585 -7.10 -20.11 19.99
CA SER A 585 -6.59 -18.81 20.39
C SER A 585 -6.48 -17.90 19.19
N PHE A 586 -6.44 -16.58 19.39
CA PHE A 586 -6.33 -15.62 18.30
C PHE A 586 -5.56 -14.37 18.71
N GLU A 587 -4.98 -13.71 17.71
CA GLU A 587 -4.42 -12.36 17.80
C GLU A 587 -4.78 -11.63 16.51
N PHE A 588 -5.53 -10.53 16.61
CA PHE A 588 -5.92 -9.69 15.49
C PHE A 588 -5.12 -8.38 15.56
N GLY A 589 -4.37 -8.09 14.52
CA GLY A 589 -3.62 -6.83 14.37
C GLY A 589 -4.34 -5.82 13.50
N ASN A 590 -3.83 -4.59 13.48
CA ASN A 590 -4.21 -3.48 12.60
C ASN A 590 -5.71 -3.10 12.60
N LEU A 591 -6.44 -3.36 13.67
CA LEU A 591 -7.88 -3.11 13.75
C LEU A 591 -8.26 -1.62 13.67
N VAL A 592 -7.32 -0.71 13.94
CA VAL A 592 -7.53 0.75 13.79
C VAL A 592 -7.57 1.13 12.31
N ASN A 593 -6.66 0.60 11.53
CA ASN A 593 -6.45 0.95 10.12
C ASN A 593 -7.25 0.05 9.15
N ASP A 594 -7.52 -1.19 9.57
CA ASP A 594 -8.33 -2.18 8.84
C ASP A 594 -9.37 -2.83 9.77
N PRO A 595 -10.52 -2.18 10.02
CA PRO A 595 -11.58 -2.69 10.88
C PRO A 595 -12.47 -3.74 10.19
N THR A 596 -11.91 -4.61 9.37
CA THR A 596 -12.66 -5.69 8.73
C THR A 596 -12.92 -6.87 9.69
N PRO A 597 -13.95 -7.71 9.45
CA PRO A 597 -14.23 -8.89 10.27
C PRO A 597 -13.04 -9.84 10.37
N ARG A 598 -12.79 -10.36 11.55
CA ARG A 598 -11.75 -11.34 11.87
C ARG A 598 -12.39 -12.67 12.27
N TYR A 599 -11.97 -13.77 11.64
CA TYR A 599 -12.55 -15.10 11.83
C TYR A 599 -11.61 -15.99 12.62
N VAL A 600 -12.20 -16.79 13.55
CA VAL A 600 -11.52 -17.83 14.29
C VAL A 600 -12.28 -19.12 14.07
N HIS A 601 -11.80 -19.97 13.20
CA HIS A 601 -12.35 -21.31 12.99
C HIS A 601 -11.82 -22.26 14.05
N PHE A 602 -12.70 -23.12 14.57
CA PHE A 602 -12.26 -24.21 15.42
C PHE A 602 -11.74 -25.35 14.54
N HIS A 603 -10.72 -26.07 15.02
CA HIS A 603 -10.13 -27.17 14.26
C HIS A 603 -11.17 -28.21 13.82
N ASN A 604 -12.13 -28.49 14.69
CA ASN A 604 -13.34 -29.26 14.40
C ASN A 604 -14.54 -28.53 15.02
N PRO A 605 -15.72 -28.57 14.37
CA PRO A 605 -16.94 -28.07 14.99
C PRO A 605 -17.20 -28.78 16.31
N VAL A 606 -17.49 -28.02 17.36
CA VAL A 606 -17.67 -28.51 18.73
C VAL A 606 -19.10 -28.28 19.21
N GLY A 607 -19.63 -29.26 19.96
CA GLY A 607 -20.90 -29.10 20.67
C GLY A 607 -20.67 -28.46 22.03
N SER A 608 -21.45 -27.44 22.41
CA SER A 608 -21.28 -26.78 23.72
C SER A 608 -22.52 -26.07 24.20
N ARG A 609 -22.62 -25.86 25.52
CA ARG A 609 -23.65 -25.01 26.17
C ARG A 609 -23.11 -23.65 26.60
N TYR A 610 -21.80 -23.54 26.75
CA TYR A 610 -21.13 -22.33 27.19
C TYR A 610 -19.92 -22.06 26.31
N LEU A 611 -19.72 -20.78 25.97
CA LEU A 611 -18.53 -20.28 25.30
C LEU A 611 -17.85 -19.27 26.21
N ARG A 612 -16.54 -19.35 26.36
CA ARG A 612 -15.74 -18.38 27.10
C ARG A 612 -14.63 -17.83 26.22
N ILE A 613 -14.48 -16.51 26.25
CA ILE A 613 -13.35 -15.83 25.62
C ILE A 613 -12.60 -15.06 26.71
N VAL A 614 -11.34 -15.42 26.92
CA VAL A 614 -10.45 -14.68 27.82
C VAL A 614 -9.63 -13.70 26.97
N SER A 615 -9.85 -12.40 27.18
CA SER A 615 -9.18 -11.31 26.43
C SER A 615 -9.18 -10.05 27.25
N GLU A 616 -8.11 -9.26 27.20
CA GLU A 616 -7.99 -7.98 27.91
C GLU A 616 -8.65 -6.80 27.16
N SER A 617 -8.86 -6.93 25.85
CA SER A 617 -9.26 -5.82 24.98
C SER A 617 -10.46 -6.10 24.08
N LEU A 618 -11.11 -7.27 24.23
CA LEU A 618 -12.23 -7.66 23.34
C LEU A 618 -13.56 -7.14 23.88
N ASP A 619 -14.36 -6.52 23.00
CA ASP A 619 -15.79 -6.28 23.25
C ASP A 619 -16.61 -7.51 22.83
N PRO A 620 -17.18 -8.29 23.77
CA PRO A 620 -17.88 -9.53 23.43
C PRO A 620 -19.18 -9.30 22.65
N THR A 621 -19.75 -8.08 22.67
CA THR A 621 -20.98 -7.75 21.91
C THR A 621 -20.73 -7.69 20.40
N LEU A 622 -19.47 -7.60 19.97
CA LEU A 622 -19.04 -7.57 18.58
C LEU A 622 -18.74 -8.99 18.03
N ILE A 623 -18.94 -10.03 18.84
CA ILE A 623 -18.74 -11.42 18.42
C ILE A 623 -20.00 -11.92 17.69
N GLY A 624 -19.79 -12.67 16.59
CA GLY A 624 -20.75 -13.54 15.94
C GLY A 624 -20.34 -15.00 16.12
N LEU A 625 -21.31 -15.92 16.07
CA LEU A 625 -21.09 -17.37 16.14
C LEU A 625 -21.44 -18.01 14.80
N PHE A 626 -20.68 -19.02 14.37
CA PHE A 626 -21.02 -19.83 13.18
C PHE A 626 -20.74 -21.31 13.37
#